data_3f27228ed410b0afd1b8e90dcb107f26
#
_entry.id   3f27228ed410b0afd1b8e90dcb107f26
#
_cell.length_a   1.000
_cell.length_b   1.000
_cell.length_c   1.000
_cell.angle_alpha   90.00
_cell.angle_beta   90.00
_cell.angle_gamma   90.00
#
_symmetry.space_group_name_H-M   'P 1'
#
loop_
_entity.id
_entity.type
_entity.pdbx_description
1 polymer ?
#
loop_
_entity_poly.entity_id
_entity_poly.type
_entity_poly.pdbx_seq_one_letter_code
_entity_poly.pdbx_strand_id
1 'polypeptide(L)'
;WMVISRDKYRATDYLEGLELLASMRLCSNVPGQHAIQTALGGYQSINDLIAPTGRLYKQRDLAYELVSEIPGVSCVKPKGAMYIFAKLDPEVHPIKDDEQLVLDLLIQEKLLLVQGSAFNWPKPDHFRIVFLPREDELAEAIGRIHRFLSTYKQV
;
A
#
# COMPACT_ATOMS: atom_id res chain seq x y z
N TRP A 1 -9.21 19.61 11.07
CA TRP A 1 -8.82 19.94 12.47
C TRP A 1 -7.69 19.01 12.92
N MET A 2 -6.88 19.51 13.84
CA MET A 2 -5.80 18.74 14.46
C MET A 2 -5.92 18.87 15.98
N VAL A 3 -5.76 17.76 16.69
CA VAL A 3 -5.71 17.73 18.16
C VAL A 3 -4.34 17.25 18.58
N ILE A 4 -3.64 18.06 19.36
CA ILE A 4 -2.32 17.74 19.90
C ILE A 4 -2.48 17.40 21.38
N SER A 5 -2.28 16.11 21.72
CA SER A 5 -2.27 15.62 23.09
C SER A 5 -0.82 15.38 23.52
N ARG A 6 -0.50 15.66 24.75
CA ARG A 6 0.79 15.55 25.44
C ARG A 6 1.49 16.88 25.71
N ASP A 7 2.59 16.74 26.42
CA ASP A 7 3.42 17.80 26.95
C ASP A 7 3.88 18.77 25.84
N LYS A 8 3.28 19.93 25.79
CA LYS A 8 3.55 20.95 24.77
C LYS A 8 4.97 21.55 24.91
N TYR A 9 5.58 21.42 26.08
CA TYR A 9 6.89 22.01 26.39
C TYR A 9 8.08 21.40 25.64
N ARG A 10 7.90 20.22 25.04
CA ARG A 10 8.96 19.53 24.29
C ARG A 10 8.97 19.85 22.78
N ALA A 11 8.00 20.59 22.30
CA ALA A 11 7.84 20.84 20.87
C ALA A 11 7.22 22.23 20.60
N THR A 12 7.57 23.24 21.40
CA THR A 12 7.06 24.62 21.28
C THR A 12 7.24 25.17 19.88
N ASP A 13 8.43 25.12 19.33
CA ASP A 13 8.75 25.67 18.01
C ASP A 13 7.93 24.98 16.90
N TYR A 14 7.72 23.65 17.04
CA TYR A 14 6.88 22.90 16.11
C TYR A 14 5.40 23.32 16.19
N LEU A 15 4.90 23.56 17.41
CA LEU A 15 3.53 24.02 17.63
C LEU A 15 3.32 25.44 17.10
N GLU A 16 4.27 26.34 17.34
CA GLU A 16 4.26 27.69 16.77
C GLU A 16 4.27 27.66 15.23
N GLY A 17 5.07 26.77 14.64
CA GLY A 17 5.07 26.55 13.19
C GLY A 17 3.72 26.10 12.65
N LEU A 18 3.02 25.19 13.35
CA LEU A 18 1.66 24.78 13.00
C LEU A 18 0.63 25.89 13.13
N GLU A 19 0.72 26.72 14.17
CA GLU A 19 -0.15 27.88 14.36
C GLU A 19 0.07 28.93 13.26
N LEU A 20 1.33 29.17 12.87
CA LEU A 20 1.66 30.07 11.76
C LEU A 20 1.08 29.56 10.44
N LEU A 21 1.23 28.27 10.13
CA LEU A 21 0.65 27.68 8.92
C LEU A 21 -0.87 27.77 8.91
N ALA A 22 -1.51 27.53 10.05
CA ALA A 22 -2.96 27.68 10.18
C ALA A 22 -3.40 29.13 9.97
N SER A 23 -2.66 30.10 10.50
CA SER A 23 -2.92 31.51 10.37
C SER A 23 -2.77 32.02 8.94
N MET A 24 -1.82 31.46 8.19
CA MET A 24 -1.61 31.81 6.76
C MET A 24 -2.80 31.40 5.89
N ARG A 25 -3.55 30.37 6.26
CA ARG A 25 -4.74 29.94 5.54
C ARG A 25 -5.97 30.80 5.83
N LEU A 26 -6.07 31.41 6.99
CA LEU A 26 -7.15 32.25 7.50
C LEU A 26 -8.49 31.51 7.68
N CYS A 27 -9.08 31.01 6.58
CA CYS A 27 -10.39 30.35 6.59
C CYS A 27 -10.31 28.92 6.07
N SER A 28 -10.96 28.00 6.78
CA SER A 28 -11.13 26.62 6.31
C SER A 28 -12.15 26.54 5.18
N ASN A 29 -12.08 25.47 4.39
CA ASN A 29 -13.05 25.20 3.33
C ASN A 29 -14.45 25.00 3.91
N VAL A 30 -15.35 25.95 3.70
CA VAL A 30 -16.72 25.95 4.27
C VAL A 30 -17.55 24.76 3.77
N PRO A 31 -17.61 24.42 2.46
CA PRO A 31 -18.32 23.23 2.01
C PRO A 31 -17.81 21.96 2.68
N GLY A 32 -16.49 21.80 2.85
CA GLY A 32 -15.90 20.67 3.54
C GLY A 32 -16.32 20.58 5.00
N GLN A 33 -16.42 21.71 5.70
CA GLN A 33 -16.90 21.72 7.10
C GLN A 33 -18.36 21.27 7.22
N HIS A 34 -19.23 21.70 6.31
CA HIS A 34 -20.63 21.24 6.27
C HIS A 34 -20.76 19.75 5.94
N ALA A 35 -19.83 19.20 5.14
CA ALA A 35 -19.82 17.79 4.80
C ALA A 35 -19.34 16.87 5.95
N ILE A 36 -18.58 17.38 6.93
CA ILE A 36 -17.98 16.58 8.01
C ILE A 36 -19.01 15.74 8.75
N GLN A 37 -20.14 16.35 9.13
CA GLN A 37 -21.16 15.68 9.91
C GLN A 37 -21.78 14.50 9.15
N THR A 38 -22.06 14.67 7.87
CA THR A 38 -22.55 13.61 7.00
C THR A 38 -21.47 12.56 6.72
N ALA A 39 -20.24 12.99 6.50
CA ALA A 39 -19.12 12.09 6.22
C ALA A 39 -18.75 11.20 7.41
N LEU A 40 -18.86 11.71 8.63
CA LEU A 40 -18.50 10.96 9.85
C LEU A 40 -19.69 10.27 10.53
N GLY A 41 -20.89 10.83 10.44
CA GLY A 41 -22.09 10.32 11.11
C GLY A 41 -23.14 9.71 10.18
N GLY A 42 -22.99 9.87 8.87
CA GLY A 42 -23.90 9.31 7.88
C GLY A 42 -23.53 7.89 7.45
N TYR A 43 -24.12 7.46 6.34
CA TYR A 43 -23.83 6.16 5.73
C TYR A 43 -22.35 6.05 5.34
N GLN A 44 -21.70 4.99 5.80
CA GLN A 44 -20.28 4.72 5.56
C GLN A 44 -20.14 3.60 4.52
N SER A 45 -20.03 3.94 3.24
CA SER A 45 -19.90 2.97 2.14
C SER A 45 -18.66 2.06 2.27
N ILE A 46 -17.64 2.49 3.00
CA ILE A 46 -16.46 1.67 3.28
C ILE A 46 -16.84 0.38 4.01
N ASN A 47 -17.87 0.38 4.87
CA ASN A 47 -18.30 -0.80 5.59
C ASN A 47 -18.80 -1.90 4.66
N ASP A 48 -19.45 -1.55 3.55
CA ASP A 48 -19.89 -2.52 2.56
C ASP A 48 -18.72 -3.11 1.79
N LEU A 49 -17.70 -2.29 1.51
CA LEU A 49 -16.50 -2.71 0.77
C LEU A 49 -15.63 -3.67 1.59
N ILE A 50 -15.57 -3.49 2.92
CA ILE A 50 -14.74 -4.30 3.82
C ILE A 50 -15.50 -5.45 4.50
N ALA A 51 -16.81 -5.54 4.35
CA ALA A 51 -17.59 -6.68 4.81
C ALA A 51 -17.13 -7.98 4.13
N PRO A 52 -17.34 -9.18 4.70
CA PRO A 52 -16.93 -10.44 4.09
C PRO A 52 -17.46 -10.67 2.66
N THR A 53 -18.58 -10.07 2.32
CA THR A 53 -19.18 -10.07 0.98
C THR A 53 -18.67 -8.94 0.10
N GLY A 54 -17.93 -7.99 0.68
CA GLY A 54 -17.48 -6.77 0.03
C GLY A 54 -16.29 -7.00 -0.90
N ARG A 55 -16.18 -6.11 -1.87
CA ARG A 55 -15.16 -6.19 -2.93
C ARG A 55 -13.74 -6.19 -2.38
N LEU A 56 -13.40 -5.25 -1.49
CA LEU A 56 -12.04 -5.14 -0.97
C LEU A 56 -11.65 -6.33 -0.10
N TYR A 57 -12.61 -6.90 0.63
CA TYR A 57 -12.36 -8.10 1.42
C TYR A 57 -11.98 -9.28 0.53
N LYS A 58 -12.77 -9.54 -0.53
CA LYS A 58 -12.52 -10.64 -1.47
C LYS A 58 -11.21 -10.47 -2.23
N GLN A 59 -10.95 -9.27 -2.74
CA GLN A 59 -9.71 -8.95 -3.45
C GLN A 59 -8.47 -9.11 -2.56
N ARG A 60 -8.55 -8.68 -1.29
CA ARG A 60 -7.48 -8.89 -0.31
C ARG A 60 -7.18 -10.37 -0.10
N ASP A 61 -8.22 -11.15 0.12
CA ASP A 61 -8.07 -12.58 0.43
C ASP A 61 -7.52 -13.34 -0.76
N LEU A 62 -8.07 -13.11 -1.95
CA LEU A 62 -7.57 -13.67 -3.20
C LEU A 62 -6.10 -13.29 -3.45
N ALA A 63 -5.76 -12.01 -3.32
CA ALA A 63 -4.38 -11.56 -3.52
C ALA A 63 -3.41 -12.19 -2.51
N TYR A 64 -3.81 -12.30 -1.25
CA TYR A 64 -3.00 -12.93 -0.21
C TYR A 64 -2.76 -14.41 -0.51
N GLU A 65 -3.80 -15.15 -0.88
CA GLU A 65 -3.71 -16.56 -1.23
C GLU A 65 -2.77 -16.77 -2.42
N LEU A 66 -3.03 -16.08 -3.54
CA LEU A 66 -2.23 -16.23 -4.76
C LEU A 66 -0.76 -15.82 -4.59
N VAL A 67 -0.49 -14.74 -3.85
CA VAL A 67 0.90 -14.32 -3.58
C VAL A 67 1.61 -15.31 -2.68
N SER A 68 0.91 -15.90 -1.71
CA SER A 68 1.48 -16.90 -0.79
C SER A 68 1.78 -18.24 -1.46
N GLU A 69 1.16 -18.51 -2.61
CA GLU A 69 1.42 -19.71 -3.43
C GLU A 69 2.69 -19.60 -4.30
N ILE A 70 3.23 -18.38 -4.47
CA ILE A 70 4.45 -18.19 -5.27
C ILE A 70 5.67 -18.74 -4.50
N PRO A 71 6.43 -19.70 -5.04
CA PRO A 71 7.61 -20.23 -4.38
C PRO A 71 8.62 -19.14 -4.02
N GLY A 72 9.09 -19.10 -2.79
CA GLY A 72 10.05 -18.11 -2.31
C GLY A 72 9.47 -16.72 -2.09
N VAL A 73 8.14 -16.58 -2.09
CA VAL A 73 7.46 -15.31 -1.75
C VAL A 73 6.63 -15.50 -0.49
N SER A 74 6.69 -14.55 0.41
CA SER A 74 5.90 -14.53 1.62
C SER A 74 5.32 -13.13 1.89
N CYS A 75 4.19 -13.07 2.56
CA CYS A 75 3.61 -11.80 2.97
C CYS A 75 2.74 -11.94 4.22
N VAL A 76 2.54 -10.82 4.91
CA VAL A 76 1.58 -10.76 6.02
C VAL A 76 0.21 -10.39 5.45
N LYS A 77 -0.84 -11.12 5.84
CA LYS A 77 -2.21 -10.80 5.42
C LYS A 77 -2.60 -9.40 5.90
N PRO A 78 -2.93 -8.47 4.99
CA PRO A 78 -3.27 -7.10 5.36
C PRO A 78 -4.52 -7.03 6.24
N LYS A 79 -4.46 -6.23 7.31
CA LYS A 79 -5.63 -5.94 8.17
C LYS A 79 -6.29 -4.59 7.84
N GLY A 80 -5.65 -3.80 6.99
CA GLY A 80 -6.13 -2.49 6.55
C GLY A 80 -5.42 -2.04 5.29
N ALA A 81 -5.79 -0.88 4.79
CA ALA A 81 -5.36 -0.35 3.49
C ALA A 81 -5.64 -1.32 2.33
N MET A 82 -4.93 -1.20 1.23
CA MET A 82 -5.16 -1.95 0.00
C MET A 82 -3.86 -2.46 -0.63
N TYR A 83 -2.89 -2.76 0.23
CA TYR A 83 -1.52 -3.11 -0.18
C TYR A 83 -1.09 -4.43 0.45
N ILE A 84 -0.37 -5.23 -0.34
CA ILE A 84 0.46 -6.35 0.14
C ILE A 84 1.92 -5.92 -0.03
N PHE A 85 2.72 -6.06 1.02
CA PHE A 85 4.15 -5.86 0.99
C PHE A 85 4.80 -7.25 1.03
N ALA A 86 5.12 -7.77 -0.15
CA ALA A 86 5.60 -9.12 -0.35
C ALA A 86 7.11 -9.16 -0.16
N LYS A 87 7.59 -10.22 0.49
CA LYS A 87 9.01 -10.49 0.72
C LYS A 87 9.47 -11.64 -0.17
N LEU A 88 10.59 -11.46 -0.83
CA LEU A 88 11.32 -12.47 -1.56
C LEU A 88 12.31 -13.18 -0.62
N ASP A 89 12.34 -14.49 -0.66
CA ASP A 89 13.36 -15.28 0.01
C ASP A 89 14.68 -15.16 -0.77
N PRO A 90 15.75 -14.65 -0.18
CA PRO A 90 17.01 -14.47 -0.88
C PRO A 90 17.71 -15.78 -1.29
N GLU A 91 17.33 -16.91 -0.69
CA GLU A 91 17.84 -18.22 -1.10
C GLU A 91 17.19 -18.72 -2.39
N VAL A 92 15.94 -18.31 -2.66
CA VAL A 92 15.19 -18.67 -3.86
C VAL A 92 15.31 -17.58 -4.93
N HIS A 93 15.22 -16.33 -4.52
CA HIS A 93 15.30 -15.13 -5.36
C HIS A 93 16.42 -14.21 -4.88
N PRO A 94 17.66 -14.42 -5.30
CA PRO A 94 18.83 -13.61 -4.87
C PRO A 94 18.85 -12.27 -5.60
N ILE A 95 17.98 -11.36 -5.20
CA ILE A 95 17.88 -10.00 -5.78
C ILE A 95 18.93 -9.09 -5.15
N LYS A 96 19.68 -8.37 -5.97
CA LYS A 96 20.68 -7.37 -5.57
C LYS A 96 20.13 -5.94 -5.67
N ASP A 97 19.23 -5.71 -6.61
CA ASP A 97 18.62 -4.42 -6.93
C ASP A 97 17.13 -4.61 -7.19
N ASP A 98 16.29 -4.12 -6.29
CA ASP A 98 14.84 -4.25 -6.37
C ASP A 98 14.22 -3.23 -7.35
N GLU A 99 14.88 -2.14 -7.65
CA GLU A 99 14.46 -1.21 -8.70
C GLU A 99 14.61 -1.85 -10.08
N GLN A 100 15.76 -2.50 -10.34
CA GLN A 100 15.96 -3.25 -11.58
C GLN A 100 14.96 -4.41 -11.71
N LEU A 101 14.67 -5.11 -10.61
CA LEU A 101 13.65 -6.19 -10.60
C LEU A 101 12.30 -5.69 -11.10
N VAL A 102 11.78 -4.57 -10.55
CA VAL A 102 10.46 -4.04 -10.96
C VAL A 102 10.48 -3.44 -12.36
N LEU A 103 11.62 -2.89 -12.80
CA LEU A 103 11.79 -2.41 -14.17
C LEU A 103 11.76 -3.56 -15.17
N ASP A 104 12.46 -4.65 -14.90
CA ASP A 104 12.47 -5.84 -15.77
C ASP A 104 11.08 -6.49 -15.84
N LEU A 105 10.39 -6.59 -14.71
CA LEU A 105 8.99 -7.05 -14.68
C LEU A 105 8.09 -6.15 -15.54
N LEU A 106 8.24 -4.83 -15.44
CA LEU A 106 7.47 -3.89 -16.26
C LEU A 106 7.75 -4.08 -17.75
N ILE A 107 9.01 -4.27 -18.14
CA ILE A 107 9.41 -4.45 -19.53
C ILE A 107 8.88 -5.78 -20.08
N GLN A 108 9.01 -6.87 -19.33
CA GLN A 108 8.69 -8.22 -19.79
C GLN A 108 7.20 -8.53 -19.69
N GLU A 109 6.59 -8.29 -18.53
CA GLU A 109 5.21 -8.67 -18.25
C GLU A 109 4.21 -7.50 -18.33
N LYS A 110 4.66 -6.27 -18.59
CA LYS A 110 3.83 -5.05 -18.64
C LYS A 110 3.06 -4.82 -17.33
N LEU A 111 3.71 -5.13 -16.21
CA LEU A 111 3.14 -5.02 -14.86
C LEU A 111 4.00 -4.08 -14.01
N LEU A 112 3.37 -3.01 -13.51
CA LEU A 112 4.03 -2.04 -12.66
C LEU A 112 3.84 -2.39 -11.19
N LEU A 113 4.94 -2.63 -10.49
CA LEU A 113 5.00 -2.74 -9.04
C LEU A 113 5.83 -1.60 -8.45
N VAL A 114 5.88 -1.53 -7.13
CA VAL A 114 6.75 -0.58 -6.44
C VAL A 114 7.73 -1.38 -5.58
N GLN A 115 9.01 -1.13 -5.77
CA GLN A 115 10.10 -1.77 -5.02
C GLN A 115 10.11 -1.34 -3.54
N GLY A 116 10.67 -2.18 -2.69
CA GLY A 116 10.77 -1.92 -1.25
C GLY A 116 11.63 -0.71 -0.91
N SER A 117 12.73 -0.51 -1.64
CA SER A 117 13.64 0.63 -1.47
C SER A 117 12.96 2.00 -1.64
N ALA A 118 11.88 2.09 -2.45
CA ALA A 118 11.06 3.30 -2.57
C ALA A 118 10.35 3.69 -1.25
N PHE A 119 10.27 2.76 -0.29
CA PHE A 119 9.74 2.99 1.06
C PHE A 119 10.84 3.02 2.12
N ASN A 120 12.08 3.28 1.75
CA ASN A 120 13.26 3.21 2.60
C ASN A 120 13.46 1.83 3.25
N TRP A 121 12.98 0.76 2.63
CA TRP A 121 13.26 -0.60 3.06
C TRP A 121 14.75 -0.92 2.84
N PRO A 122 15.48 -1.43 3.85
CA PRO A 122 16.94 -1.49 3.78
C PRO A 122 17.51 -2.64 2.95
N LYS A 123 16.65 -3.54 2.45
CA LYS A 123 17.06 -4.72 1.68
C LYS A 123 16.31 -4.79 0.36
N PRO A 124 16.91 -5.29 -0.73
CA PRO A 124 16.25 -5.41 -2.03
C PRO A 124 15.34 -6.65 -2.13
N ASP A 125 14.68 -7.03 -1.03
CA ASP A 125 13.92 -8.26 -0.89
C ASP A 125 12.41 -8.05 -0.76
N HIS A 126 11.90 -6.84 -1.04
CA HIS A 126 10.48 -6.54 -0.93
C HIS A 126 9.95 -5.79 -2.14
N PHE A 127 8.68 -6.00 -2.43
CA PHE A 127 7.89 -5.19 -3.37
C PHE A 127 6.44 -5.04 -2.90
N ARG A 128 5.77 -4.00 -3.38
CA ARG A 128 4.39 -3.70 -3.01
C ARG A 128 3.42 -4.00 -4.16
N ILE A 129 2.37 -4.73 -3.84
CA ILE A 129 1.21 -4.99 -4.72
C ILE A 129 0.02 -4.18 -4.21
N VAL A 130 -0.78 -3.62 -5.14
CA VAL A 130 -2.09 -3.00 -4.87
C VAL A 130 -3.18 -3.97 -5.30
N PHE A 131 -4.07 -4.39 -4.40
CA PHE A 131 -5.13 -5.36 -4.70
C PHE A 131 -6.48 -4.71 -5.05
N LEU A 132 -6.45 -3.57 -5.77
CA LEU A 132 -7.65 -2.88 -6.24
C LEU A 132 -8.24 -3.36 -7.57
N PRO A 133 -7.50 -4.01 -8.49
CA PRO A 133 -8.08 -4.56 -9.70
C PRO A 133 -9.18 -5.59 -9.42
N ARG A 134 -10.02 -5.88 -10.41
CA ARG A 134 -11.02 -6.96 -10.30
C ARG A 134 -10.35 -8.30 -10.03
N GLU A 135 -11.09 -9.24 -9.47
CA GLU A 135 -10.54 -10.54 -9.08
C GLU A 135 -9.89 -11.30 -10.24
N ASP A 136 -10.48 -11.24 -11.43
CA ASP A 136 -9.96 -11.82 -12.67
C ASP A 136 -8.63 -11.16 -13.12
N GLU A 137 -8.60 -9.83 -13.16
CA GLU A 137 -7.41 -9.05 -13.51
C GLU A 137 -6.29 -9.21 -12.46
N LEU A 138 -6.66 -9.30 -11.19
CA LEU A 138 -5.74 -9.48 -10.08
C LEU A 138 -5.08 -10.87 -10.13
N ALA A 139 -5.87 -11.91 -10.41
CA ALA A 139 -5.37 -13.27 -10.58
C ALA A 139 -4.40 -13.37 -11.77
N GLU A 140 -4.74 -12.73 -12.90
CA GLU A 140 -3.84 -12.66 -14.05
C GLU A 140 -2.55 -11.93 -13.73
N ALA A 141 -2.62 -10.78 -13.06
CA ALA A 141 -1.45 -9.99 -12.69
C ALA A 141 -0.51 -10.76 -11.75
N ILE A 142 -1.05 -11.43 -10.74
CA ILE A 142 -0.24 -12.25 -9.82
C ILE A 142 0.33 -13.47 -10.54
N GLY A 143 -0.42 -14.07 -11.47
CA GLY A 143 0.08 -15.13 -12.34
C GLY A 143 1.28 -14.69 -13.20
N ARG A 144 1.29 -13.43 -13.69
CA ARG A 144 2.45 -12.85 -14.41
C ARG A 144 3.66 -12.68 -13.48
N ILE A 145 3.45 -12.23 -12.23
CA ILE A 145 4.53 -12.15 -11.24
C ILE A 145 5.12 -13.54 -11.00
N HIS A 146 4.28 -14.56 -10.83
CA HIS A 146 4.75 -15.93 -10.62
C HIS A 146 5.58 -16.44 -11.80
N ARG A 147 5.09 -16.30 -13.04
CA ARG A 147 5.85 -16.68 -14.25
C ARG A 147 7.19 -15.97 -14.35
N PHE A 148 7.19 -14.67 -14.14
CA PHE A 148 8.42 -13.88 -14.17
C PHE A 148 9.42 -14.37 -13.13
N LEU A 149 9.02 -14.48 -11.87
CA LEU A 149 9.90 -14.90 -10.78
C LEU A 149 10.41 -16.34 -10.95
N SER A 150 9.65 -17.23 -11.61
CA SER A 150 10.08 -18.62 -11.84
C SER A 150 11.29 -18.75 -12.76
N THR A 151 11.55 -17.77 -13.60
CA THR A 151 12.65 -17.79 -14.59
C THR A 151 13.66 -16.66 -14.40
N TYR A 152 13.29 -15.63 -13.65
CA TYR A 152 14.11 -14.44 -13.50
C TYR A 152 15.35 -14.70 -12.66
N LYS A 153 16.48 -14.27 -13.20
CA LYS A 153 17.77 -14.23 -12.50
C LYS A 153 18.41 -12.88 -12.75
N GLN A 154 18.68 -12.17 -11.68
CA GLN A 154 19.42 -10.92 -11.78
C GLN A 154 20.92 -11.20 -11.98
N VAL A 155 21.48 -10.66 -13.02
CA VAL A 155 22.90 -10.84 -13.40
C VAL A 155 23.83 -9.96 -12.57
#